data_e4ac8e94878ec151d6a1ad1b9afa514e
#
_entry.id   e4ac8e94878ec151d6a1ad1b9afa514e
#
_cell.length_a   1.000
_cell.length_b   1.000
_cell.length_c   1.000
_cell.angle_alpha   90.00
_cell.angle_beta   90.00
_cell.angle_gamma   90.00
#
_symmetry.space_group_name_H-M   'P 1'
#
loop_
_entity.id
_entity.type
_entity.pdbx_description
1 polymer ?
#
loop_
_entity_poly.entity_id
_entity_poly.type
_entity_poly.pdbx_seq_one_letter_code
_entity_poly.pdbx_strand_id
1 'polypeptide(L)'
;MSVTPKPVSILNHVLGPVMRGPSSSHTAGAYHIGSMARSIIGGTPREAKLSFDPDGSYAATYEPQGADRGFAMGLMDRPLTDESFFTVLGDAPASGMQLRFDVRPLENADHPNTTDLALTSSQDESLHIVAQSVGGGAVEITQIAGREVLFDGTSHEVLAESSPDKALATRDLLDSLPSTAPLSELTNTDIVRWKGSLTESIPPAALDQFSSLGTQLWQSDPVYFVNKGAPLFSSASEMVSLANDRDVGLGEIALAHESQLLGLSESDVVTEILRRYDIMVDSVEQGLDPNHTGLQLLPSCAGAIFEAESKGKLSVPSFSTRAAARALAVMHVDGSMGVVCAAPTGGSAGVIPGTIVTLAEERELSREQIAKALLAAGAIGMILSIRGTFAAEVAGCQVEIGASGAMAAAGVVDAVGGNAQQACDA
;
A
#
# COMPACT_ATOMS: atom_id res chain seq x y z
N MET A 1 16.59 22.92 -5.49
CA MET A 1 16.69 22.20 -4.21
C MET A 1 16.67 20.73 -4.56
N SER A 2 17.63 19.93 -4.11
CA SER A 2 17.56 18.47 -4.31
C SER A 2 16.43 17.96 -3.41
N VAL A 3 15.35 17.51 -4.01
CA VAL A 3 14.29 16.83 -3.27
C VAL A 3 14.90 15.53 -2.77
N THR A 4 15.04 15.40 -1.47
CA THR A 4 15.43 14.11 -0.87
C THR A 4 14.33 13.10 -1.21
N PRO A 5 14.66 11.95 -1.82
CA PRO A 5 13.63 10.96 -2.15
C PRO A 5 12.87 10.55 -0.88
N LYS A 6 11.55 10.40 -1.00
CA LYS A 6 10.72 9.84 0.07
C LYS A 6 11.26 8.45 0.46
N PRO A 7 11.37 8.11 1.75
CA PRO A 7 11.71 6.75 2.15
C PRO A 7 10.67 5.74 1.65
N VAL A 8 11.13 4.66 1.06
CA VAL A 8 10.27 3.56 0.60
C VAL A 8 10.49 2.36 1.49
N SER A 9 9.43 1.84 2.10
CA SER A 9 9.45 0.62 2.90
C SER A 9 9.04 -0.58 2.04
N ILE A 10 9.68 -1.71 2.25
CA ILE A 10 9.34 -2.98 1.59
C ILE A 10 7.94 -3.43 2.02
N LEU A 11 7.63 -3.37 3.31
CA LEU A 11 6.33 -3.78 3.86
C LEU A 11 5.19 -2.84 3.45
N ASN A 12 5.45 -1.53 3.37
CA ASN A 12 4.40 -0.56 3.06
C ASN A 12 4.09 -0.47 1.56
N HIS A 13 5.13 -0.59 0.69
CA HIS A 13 5.00 -0.16 -0.70
C HIS A 13 5.35 -1.23 -1.74
N VAL A 14 5.93 -2.38 -1.32
CA VAL A 14 6.52 -3.34 -2.28
C VAL A 14 5.96 -4.75 -2.14
N LEU A 15 6.01 -5.33 -0.95
CA LEU A 15 5.46 -6.65 -0.66
C LEU A 15 4.14 -6.49 0.13
N GLY A 16 3.20 -5.80 -0.42
CA GLY A 16 1.90 -5.45 0.13
C GLY A 16 1.21 -4.40 -0.74
N PRO A 17 -0.03 -4.00 -0.37
CA PRO A 17 -0.77 -4.48 0.80
C PRO A 17 -1.34 -5.90 0.64
N VAL A 18 -1.70 -6.51 1.77
CA VAL A 18 -2.62 -7.65 1.76
C VAL A 18 -4.01 -7.10 1.52
N MET A 19 -4.65 -7.55 0.44
CA MET A 19 -5.85 -6.92 -0.09
C MET A 19 -6.78 -7.91 -0.81
N ARG A 20 -7.98 -7.48 -1.11
CA ARG A 20 -8.80 -8.12 -2.15
C ARG A 20 -8.44 -7.54 -3.51
N GLY A 21 -8.33 -8.40 -4.54
CA GLY A 21 -8.09 -7.95 -5.91
C GLY A 21 -9.29 -7.20 -6.52
N PRO A 22 -9.20 -6.80 -7.79
CA PRO A 22 -8.10 -7.12 -8.72
C PRO A 22 -7.02 -6.02 -8.80
N SER A 23 -7.14 -4.89 -8.12
CA SER A 23 -6.26 -3.75 -8.34
C SER A 23 -5.83 -3.11 -7.03
N SER A 24 -4.51 -3.01 -6.80
CA SER A 24 -3.98 -2.28 -5.64
C SER A 24 -4.30 -0.79 -5.70
N SER A 25 -4.25 -0.15 -6.86
CA SER A 25 -4.60 1.28 -7.02
C SER A 25 -6.08 1.53 -6.78
N HIS A 26 -6.97 0.63 -7.26
CA HIS A 26 -8.41 0.85 -7.21
C HIS A 26 -9.04 0.28 -5.94
N THR A 27 -8.67 -0.93 -5.51
CA THR A 27 -9.29 -1.55 -4.32
C THR A 27 -8.60 -1.13 -3.04
N ALA A 28 -7.27 -1.35 -2.93
CA ALA A 28 -6.53 -1.02 -1.71
C ALA A 28 -6.30 0.48 -1.56
N GLY A 29 -6.00 1.20 -2.65
CA GLY A 29 -5.90 2.66 -2.63
C GLY A 29 -7.20 3.33 -2.18
N ALA A 30 -8.35 2.89 -2.70
CA ALA A 30 -9.66 3.35 -2.27
C ALA A 30 -9.91 3.10 -0.76
N TYR A 31 -9.53 1.91 -0.27
CA TYR A 31 -9.61 1.56 1.14
C TYR A 31 -8.78 2.49 2.02
N HIS A 32 -7.51 2.72 1.65
CA HIS A 32 -6.61 3.60 2.39
C HIS A 32 -7.11 5.05 2.41
N ILE A 33 -7.57 5.57 1.26
CA ILE A 33 -8.19 6.92 1.18
C ILE A 33 -9.42 6.99 2.09
N GLY A 34 -10.29 5.99 2.04
CA GLY A 34 -11.47 5.91 2.91
C GLY A 34 -11.12 5.91 4.40
N SER A 35 -10.10 5.13 4.79
CA SER A 35 -9.62 5.04 6.17
C SER A 35 -9.02 6.36 6.67
N MET A 36 -8.18 7.01 5.85
CA MET A 36 -7.61 8.32 6.19
C MET A 36 -8.71 9.39 6.27
N ALA A 37 -9.64 9.41 5.31
CA ALA A 37 -10.76 10.35 5.30
C ALA A 37 -11.66 10.19 6.54
N ARG A 38 -11.92 8.95 6.96
CA ARG A 38 -12.62 8.63 8.20
C ARG A 38 -11.89 9.17 9.43
N SER A 39 -10.57 8.99 9.48
CA SER A 39 -9.74 9.52 10.57
C SER A 39 -9.79 11.05 10.62
N ILE A 40 -9.66 11.73 9.48
CA ILE A 40 -9.66 13.19 9.38
C ILE A 40 -11.00 13.80 9.81
N ILE A 41 -12.13 13.17 9.49
CA ILE A 41 -13.47 13.66 9.90
C ILE A 41 -13.84 13.24 11.33
N GLY A 42 -13.03 12.41 11.98
CA GLY A 42 -13.25 12.00 13.37
C GLY A 42 -14.19 10.81 13.55
N GLY A 43 -14.35 9.94 12.56
CA GLY A 43 -15.15 8.72 12.64
C GLY A 43 -15.92 8.41 11.36
N THR A 44 -16.76 7.37 11.39
CA THR A 44 -17.60 7.02 10.25
C THR A 44 -18.54 8.16 9.87
N PRO A 45 -18.50 8.71 8.65
CA PRO A 45 -19.36 9.82 8.26
C PRO A 45 -20.83 9.36 8.15
N ARG A 46 -21.75 10.27 8.43
CA ARG A 46 -23.18 10.06 8.16
C ARG A 46 -23.49 10.09 6.67
N GLU A 47 -22.82 10.97 5.94
CA GLU A 47 -22.91 11.08 4.49
C GLU A 47 -21.53 11.14 3.88
N ALA A 48 -21.31 10.38 2.80
CA ALA A 48 -20.11 10.43 2.00
C ALA A 48 -20.50 10.45 0.51
N LYS A 49 -20.06 11.50 -0.19
CA LYS A 49 -20.16 11.60 -1.65
C LYS A 49 -18.76 11.59 -2.21
N LEU A 50 -18.47 10.60 -3.06
CA LEU A 50 -17.20 10.44 -3.76
C LEU A 50 -17.40 10.75 -5.24
N SER A 51 -16.55 11.61 -5.80
CA SER A 51 -16.64 12.01 -7.19
C SER A 51 -15.33 11.70 -7.92
N PHE A 52 -15.47 11.25 -9.16
CA PHE A 52 -14.35 10.88 -10.04
C PHE A 52 -14.40 11.70 -11.31
N ASP A 53 -13.22 12.06 -11.84
CA ASP A 53 -13.14 12.74 -13.12
C ASP A 53 -13.51 11.80 -14.27
N PRO A 54 -14.34 12.22 -15.26
CA PRO A 54 -14.73 11.38 -16.39
C PRO A 54 -13.56 10.91 -17.25
N ASP A 55 -12.45 11.65 -17.30
CA ASP A 55 -11.23 11.29 -18.00
C ASP A 55 -10.26 10.48 -17.10
N GLY A 56 -10.59 10.30 -15.83
CA GLY A 56 -9.83 9.53 -14.86
C GLY A 56 -10.10 8.01 -14.93
N SER A 57 -9.20 7.23 -14.34
CA SER A 57 -9.29 5.77 -14.35
C SER A 57 -10.48 5.24 -13.54
N TYR A 58 -10.81 5.87 -12.41
CA TYR A 58 -11.93 5.46 -11.57
C TYR A 58 -13.28 5.50 -12.30
N ALA A 59 -13.52 6.49 -13.16
CA ALA A 59 -14.83 6.72 -13.77
C ALA A 59 -15.46 5.47 -14.43
N ALA A 60 -14.61 4.69 -15.12
CA ALA A 60 -15.06 3.47 -15.81
C ALA A 60 -14.86 2.19 -14.98
N THR A 61 -14.11 2.24 -13.87
CA THR A 61 -13.58 1.04 -13.22
C THR A 61 -13.92 0.92 -11.75
N TYR A 62 -14.50 1.94 -11.10
CA TYR A 62 -14.72 1.93 -9.65
C TYR A 62 -15.61 0.79 -9.16
N GLU A 63 -16.67 0.43 -9.91
CA GLU A 63 -17.52 -0.72 -9.60
C GLU A 63 -16.86 -2.06 -9.99
N PRO A 64 -16.42 -2.27 -11.28
CA PRO A 64 -15.86 -3.56 -11.69
C PRO A 64 -14.58 -3.95 -10.94
N GLN A 65 -13.80 -2.97 -10.46
CA GLN A 65 -12.57 -3.23 -9.69
C GLN A 65 -12.78 -3.09 -8.18
N GLY A 66 -14.01 -2.89 -7.71
CA GLY A 66 -14.34 -2.88 -6.29
C GLY A 66 -13.81 -1.67 -5.51
N ALA A 67 -13.51 -0.55 -6.17
CA ALA A 67 -13.11 0.69 -5.48
C ALA A 67 -14.24 1.24 -4.61
N ASP A 68 -15.49 1.15 -5.07
CA ASP A 68 -16.69 1.49 -4.31
C ASP A 68 -16.75 0.76 -2.95
N ARG A 69 -16.47 -0.54 -2.96
CA ARG A 69 -16.39 -1.36 -1.75
C ARG A 69 -15.15 -1.02 -0.93
N GLY A 70 -14.00 -0.78 -1.57
CA GLY A 70 -12.78 -0.35 -0.90
C GLY A 70 -13.00 0.93 -0.10
N PHE A 71 -13.55 1.98 -0.71
CA PHE A 71 -13.91 3.22 -0.02
C PHE A 71 -14.89 2.97 1.14
N ALA A 72 -15.92 2.16 0.92
CA ALA A 72 -16.91 1.84 1.94
C ALA A 72 -16.27 1.12 3.14
N MET A 73 -15.43 0.10 2.90
CA MET A 73 -14.70 -0.62 3.96
C MET A 73 -13.85 0.34 4.80
N GLY A 74 -13.07 1.23 4.15
CA GLY A 74 -12.23 2.22 4.84
C GLY A 74 -13.04 3.23 5.64
N LEU A 75 -14.09 3.81 5.06
CA LEU A 75 -14.98 4.75 5.75
C LEU A 75 -15.75 4.13 6.92
N MET A 76 -15.99 2.82 6.89
CA MET A 76 -16.72 2.08 7.93
C MET A 76 -15.81 1.36 8.93
N ASP A 77 -14.48 1.52 8.84
CA ASP A 77 -13.50 0.86 9.71
C ASP A 77 -13.59 -0.68 9.69
N ARG A 78 -13.80 -1.25 8.51
CA ARG A 78 -13.84 -2.69 8.31
C ARG A 78 -12.56 -3.16 7.62
N PRO A 79 -11.94 -4.29 8.02
CA PRO A 79 -10.76 -4.80 7.35
C PRO A 79 -11.02 -5.12 5.87
N LEU A 80 -10.15 -4.66 4.96
CA LEU A 80 -10.30 -4.85 3.52
C LEU A 80 -10.47 -6.32 3.10
N THR A 81 -9.86 -7.24 3.86
CA THR A 81 -9.89 -8.68 3.58
C THR A 81 -11.11 -9.41 4.13
N ASP A 82 -11.95 -8.72 4.93
CA ASP A 82 -13.14 -9.31 5.52
C ASP A 82 -14.20 -9.67 4.46
N GLU A 83 -14.99 -10.72 4.71
CA GLU A 83 -16.06 -11.17 3.79
C GLU A 83 -17.20 -10.15 3.64
N SER A 84 -17.36 -9.24 4.59
CA SER A 84 -18.31 -8.12 4.47
C SER A 84 -17.98 -7.16 3.32
N PHE A 85 -16.80 -7.27 2.70
CA PHE A 85 -16.45 -6.56 1.46
C PHE A 85 -17.52 -6.73 0.37
N PHE A 86 -18.11 -7.93 0.25
CA PHE A 86 -19.11 -8.20 -0.76
C PHE A 86 -20.50 -7.63 -0.44
N THR A 87 -20.77 -7.32 0.83
CA THR A 87 -22.07 -6.81 1.29
C THR A 87 -22.02 -5.35 1.76
N VAL A 88 -20.84 -4.77 1.91
CA VAL A 88 -20.60 -3.47 2.56
C VAL A 88 -21.45 -2.33 2.02
N LEU A 89 -21.67 -2.26 0.69
CA LEU A 89 -22.51 -1.23 0.08
C LEU A 89 -23.98 -1.33 0.51
N GLY A 90 -24.47 -2.57 0.66
CA GLY A 90 -25.82 -2.83 1.18
C GLY A 90 -25.93 -2.60 2.69
N ASP A 91 -24.82 -2.81 3.42
CA ASP A 91 -24.76 -2.63 4.88
C ASP A 91 -24.63 -1.16 5.28
N ALA A 92 -24.07 -0.29 4.44
CA ALA A 92 -23.77 1.10 4.76
C ALA A 92 -25.00 1.89 5.27
N PRO A 93 -26.18 1.85 4.64
CA PRO A 93 -27.34 2.55 5.15
C PRO A 93 -27.80 2.05 6.53
N ALA A 94 -27.76 0.74 6.77
CA ALA A 94 -28.13 0.14 8.04
C ALA A 94 -27.13 0.52 9.17
N SER A 95 -25.87 0.83 8.81
CA SER A 95 -24.86 1.35 9.73
C SER A 95 -24.91 2.87 9.92
N GLY A 96 -25.89 3.55 9.31
CA GLY A 96 -26.08 4.99 9.42
C GLY A 96 -25.31 5.83 8.42
N MET A 97 -24.61 5.23 7.44
CA MET A 97 -23.85 5.94 6.42
C MET A 97 -24.59 5.97 5.07
N GLN A 98 -24.84 7.17 4.54
CA GLN A 98 -25.33 7.37 3.18
C GLN A 98 -24.12 7.54 2.24
N LEU A 99 -23.88 6.56 1.37
CA LEU A 99 -22.76 6.57 0.43
C LEU A 99 -23.27 6.80 -0.99
N ARG A 100 -22.60 7.71 -1.73
CA ARG A 100 -22.92 8.02 -3.13
C ARG A 100 -21.64 8.16 -3.94
N PHE A 101 -21.67 7.66 -5.16
CA PHE A 101 -20.62 7.82 -6.15
C PHE A 101 -21.15 8.66 -7.32
N ASP A 102 -20.30 9.54 -7.86
CA ASP A 102 -20.64 10.47 -8.95
C ASP A 102 -19.45 10.57 -9.92
N VAL A 103 -19.75 10.73 -11.20
CA VAL A 103 -18.73 11.00 -12.23
C VAL A 103 -19.00 12.38 -12.78
N ARG A 104 -18.08 13.30 -12.54
CA ARG A 104 -18.17 14.69 -12.96
C ARG A 104 -16.79 15.29 -13.17
N PRO A 105 -16.62 16.33 -14.00
CA PRO A 105 -15.36 17.06 -14.09
C PRO A 105 -14.90 17.54 -12.72
N LEU A 106 -13.63 17.27 -12.39
CA LEU A 106 -13.00 17.72 -11.16
C LEU A 106 -12.03 18.85 -11.45
N GLU A 107 -12.04 19.89 -10.61
CA GLU A 107 -11.00 20.90 -10.63
C GLU A 107 -9.71 20.28 -10.03
N ASN A 108 -8.57 20.43 -10.72
CA ASN A 108 -7.27 19.93 -10.29
C ASN A 108 -7.14 18.37 -10.24
N ALA A 109 -7.79 17.66 -11.17
CA ALA A 109 -7.57 16.24 -11.39
C ALA A 109 -6.27 16.02 -12.19
N ASP A 110 -5.12 16.23 -11.55
CA ASP A 110 -3.79 16.11 -12.15
C ASP A 110 -3.26 14.66 -12.17
N HIS A 111 -3.97 13.74 -11.52
CA HIS A 111 -3.67 12.31 -11.50
C HIS A 111 -4.90 11.49 -11.94
N PRO A 112 -4.73 10.41 -12.77
CA PRO A 112 -5.85 9.59 -13.24
C PRO A 112 -6.73 8.97 -12.13
N ASN A 113 -6.16 8.76 -10.96
CA ASN A 113 -6.84 8.19 -9.79
C ASN A 113 -7.18 9.26 -8.73
N THR A 114 -7.47 10.48 -9.15
CA THR A 114 -7.96 11.54 -8.26
C THR A 114 -9.38 11.25 -7.82
N THR A 115 -9.64 11.44 -6.54
CA THR A 115 -10.96 11.32 -5.90
C THR A 115 -11.25 12.57 -5.09
N ASP A 116 -12.44 13.13 -5.29
CA ASP A 116 -13.00 14.24 -4.53
C ASP A 116 -14.04 13.70 -3.55
N LEU A 117 -13.83 13.92 -2.23
CA LEU A 117 -14.68 13.41 -1.17
C LEU A 117 -15.37 14.57 -0.45
N ALA A 118 -16.70 14.60 -0.48
CA ALA A 118 -17.51 15.47 0.36
C ALA A 118 -18.15 14.63 1.46
N LEU A 119 -17.75 14.88 2.70
CA LEU A 119 -18.15 14.11 3.87
C LEU A 119 -18.98 14.98 4.82
N THR A 120 -19.93 14.36 5.52
CA THR A 120 -20.66 14.96 6.64
C THR A 120 -20.53 14.05 7.86
N SER A 121 -20.03 14.58 8.97
CA SER A 121 -19.89 13.83 10.23
C SER A 121 -21.24 13.52 10.86
N SER A 122 -21.25 12.69 11.91
CA SER A 122 -22.44 12.44 12.74
C SER A 122 -22.91 13.69 13.52
N GLN A 123 -22.09 14.74 13.59
CA GLN A 123 -22.37 16.02 14.24
C GLN A 123 -22.73 17.14 13.22
N ASP A 124 -23.03 16.75 11.97
CA ASP A 124 -23.36 17.66 10.87
C ASP A 124 -22.20 18.60 10.42
N GLU A 125 -20.97 18.28 10.78
CA GLU A 125 -19.79 18.98 10.28
C GLU A 125 -19.46 18.51 8.86
N SER A 126 -19.22 19.46 7.96
CA SER A 126 -18.86 19.18 6.58
C SER A 126 -17.35 19.22 6.38
N LEU A 127 -16.81 18.25 5.67
CA LEU A 127 -15.39 18.17 5.30
C LEU A 127 -15.26 17.83 3.83
N HIS A 128 -14.36 18.55 3.14
CA HIS A 128 -13.98 18.29 1.76
C HIS A 128 -12.52 17.83 1.71
N ILE A 129 -12.25 16.72 1.03
CA ILE A 129 -10.93 16.14 0.86
C ILE A 129 -10.70 15.84 -0.61
N VAL A 130 -9.49 16.14 -1.12
CA VAL A 130 -9.01 15.63 -2.41
C VAL A 130 -7.87 14.66 -2.14
N ALA A 131 -7.94 13.50 -2.77
CA ALA A 131 -6.98 12.42 -2.61
C ALA A 131 -6.67 11.75 -3.94
N GLN A 132 -5.55 11.05 -4.01
CA GLN A 132 -5.16 10.28 -5.18
C GLN A 132 -4.50 8.97 -4.78
N SER A 133 -4.71 7.91 -5.58
CA SER A 133 -3.99 6.65 -5.47
C SER A 133 -2.82 6.68 -6.45
N VAL A 134 -1.59 6.58 -5.92
CA VAL A 134 -0.35 6.80 -6.68
C VAL A 134 0.35 5.52 -7.12
N GLY A 135 -0.34 4.37 -7.02
CA GLY A 135 0.12 3.06 -7.47
C GLY A 135 0.54 2.13 -6.33
N GLY A 136 0.43 0.82 -6.55
CA GLY A 136 0.78 -0.19 -5.54
C GLY A 136 -0.10 -0.17 -4.28
N GLY A 137 -1.20 0.57 -4.27
CA GLY A 137 -2.03 0.82 -3.09
C GLY A 137 -1.57 2.03 -2.26
N ALA A 138 -0.48 2.71 -2.65
CA ALA A 138 -0.04 3.96 -2.04
C ALA A 138 -1.01 5.10 -2.38
N VAL A 139 -1.19 6.02 -1.44
CA VAL A 139 -2.16 7.10 -1.54
C VAL A 139 -1.59 8.42 -1.05
N GLU A 140 -2.19 9.50 -1.49
CA GLU A 140 -1.87 10.85 -1.03
C GLU A 140 -3.17 11.64 -0.85
N ILE A 141 -3.36 12.26 0.33
CA ILE A 141 -4.34 13.33 0.52
C ILE A 141 -3.64 14.63 0.11
N THR A 142 -4.19 15.31 -0.89
CA THR A 142 -3.59 16.52 -1.45
C THR A 142 -4.28 17.80 -1.01
N GLN A 143 -5.56 17.70 -0.57
CA GLN A 143 -6.28 18.84 0.02
C GLN A 143 -7.18 18.42 1.16
N ILE A 144 -7.27 19.25 2.19
CA ILE A 144 -8.20 19.12 3.32
C ILE A 144 -8.90 20.46 3.52
N ALA A 145 -10.23 20.50 3.40
CA ALA A 145 -11.05 21.71 3.55
C ALA A 145 -10.53 22.90 2.71
N GLY A 146 -10.09 22.64 1.46
CA GLY A 146 -9.55 23.64 0.54
C GLY A 146 -8.10 24.06 0.84
N ARG A 147 -7.39 23.38 1.75
CA ARG A 147 -5.98 23.64 2.07
C ARG A 147 -5.12 22.60 1.39
N GLU A 148 -4.14 23.03 0.63
CA GLU A 148 -3.12 22.15 0.08
C GLU A 148 -2.31 21.51 1.22
N VAL A 149 -2.12 20.20 1.15
CA VAL A 149 -1.38 19.41 2.12
C VAL A 149 -0.87 18.16 1.41
N LEU A 150 0.07 17.45 2.00
CA LEU A 150 0.48 16.14 1.54
C LEU A 150 0.50 15.18 2.74
N PHE A 151 -0.52 14.33 2.84
CA PHE A 151 -0.59 13.21 3.78
C PHE A 151 -0.46 11.91 2.99
N ASP A 152 0.46 11.05 3.38
CA ASP A 152 0.75 9.80 2.67
C ASP A 152 0.49 8.52 3.48
N GLY A 153 -0.02 8.68 4.69
CA GLY A 153 -0.42 7.58 5.56
C GLY A 153 0.75 6.80 6.20
N THR A 154 1.99 7.26 6.08
CA THR A 154 3.18 6.62 6.69
C THR A 154 3.51 7.12 8.08
N SER A 155 2.69 8.02 8.65
CA SER A 155 2.81 8.58 9.99
C SER A 155 1.44 9.00 10.53
N HIS A 156 1.34 9.32 11.80
CA HIS A 156 0.21 10.11 12.30
C HIS A 156 0.38 11.54 11.78
N GLU A 157 -0.44 11.93 10.83
CA GLU A 157 -0.29 13.22 10.16
C GLU A 157 -1.24 14.25 10.73
N VAL A 158 -0.76 15.46 10.87
CA VAL A 158 -1.53 16.58 11.41
C VAL A 158 -1.35 17.83 10.56
N LEU A 159 -2.47 18.48 10.26
CA LEU A 159 -2.52 19.86 9.79
C LEU A 159 -3.11 20.72 10.90
N ALA A 160 -2.34 21.68 11.40
CA ALA A 160 -2.77 22.62 12.41
C ALA A 160 -2.90 24.02 11.80
N GLU A 161 -4.03 24.67 12.05
CA GLU A 161 -4.32 26.04 11.60
C GLU A 161 -4.58 26.94 12.79
N SER A 162 -3.87 28.06 12.88
CA SER A 162 -4.03 29.04 13.96
C SER A 162 -3.93 30.47 13.47
N SER A 163 -4.44 31.41 14.27
CA SER A 163 -4.22 32.84 14.06
C SER A 163 -2.73 33.19 14.25
N PRO A 164 -2.22 34.28 13.62
CA PRO A 164 -0.83 34.66 13.70
C PRO A 164 -0.31 34.88 15.13
N ASP A 165 -1.16 35.40 16.03
CA ASP A 165 -0.81 35.62 17.44
C ASP A 165 -0.65 34.32 18.25
N LYS A 166 -1.22 33.20 17.78
CA LYS A 166 -1.11 31.86 18.39
C LYS A 166 -0.13 30.95 17.67
N ALA A 167 0.36 31.36 16.51
CA ALA A 167 1.15 30.50 15.63
C ALA A 167 2.41 29.92 16.31
N LEU A 168 3.14 30.73 17.09
CA LEU A 168 4.31 30.28 17.81
C LEU A 168 3.96 29.23 18.88
N ALA A 169 2.92 29.47 19.67
CA ALA A 169 2.49 28.53 20.70
C ALA A 169 1.97 27.21 20.10
N THR A 170 1.27 27.27 18.96
CA THR A 170 0.85 26.09 18.21
C THR A 170 2.04 25.29 17.70
N ARG A 171 3.03 25.97 17.13
CA ARG A 171 4.28 25.35 16.68
C ARG A 171 5.04 24.68 17.82
N ASP A 172 5.29 25.42 18.91
CA ASP A 172 6.04 24.91 20.07
C ASP A 172 5.38 23.66 20.65
N LEU A 173 4.04 23.63 20.67
CA LEU A 173 3.29 22.46 21.10
C LEU A 173 3.46 21.28 20.14
N LEU A 174 3.38 21.50 18.82
CA LEU A 174 3.65 20.46 17.81
C LEU A 174 5.11 19.95 17.89
N ASP A 175 6.08 20.85 18.01
CA ASP A 175 7.51 20.51 18.12
C ASP A 175 7.82 19.69 19.40
N SER A 176 6.97 19.77 20.43
CA SER A 176 7.10 18.96 21.64
C SER A 176 6.64 17.51 21.47
N LEU A 177 5.93 17.18 20.40
CA LEU A 177 5.43 15.84 20.11
C LEU A 177 6.49 15.01 19.36
N PRO A 178 6.54 13.68 19.60
CA PRO A 178 7.45 12.80 18.88
C PRO A 178 7.12 12.79 17.38
N SER A 179 8.07 13.18 16.54
CA SER A 179 7.88 13.36 15.10
C SER A 179 8.84 12.55 14.26
N THR A 180 8.42 12.18 13.05
CA THR A 180 9.24 11.49 12.03
C THR A 180 10.02 12.46 11.16
N ALA A 181 9.60 13.74 11.11
CA ALA A 181 10.20 14.78 10.29
C ALA A 181 9.98 16.16 10.93
N PRO A 182 10.80 17.16 10.58
CA PRO A 182 10.59 18.54 11.00
C PRO A 182 9.22 19.07 10.53
N LEU A 183 8.63 19.98 11.31
CA LEU A 183 7.41 20.66 10.94
C LEU A 183 7.58 21.43 9.63
N SER A 184 6.58 21.40 8.78
CA SER A 184 6.50 22.20 7.57
C SER A 184 5.52 23.36 7.77
N GLU A 185 5.97 24.59 7.51
CA GLU A 185 5.11 25.75 7.50
C GLU A 185 4.44 25.92 6.14
N LEU A 186 3.10 26.04 6.13
CA LEU A 186 2.26 26.21 4.93
C LEU A 186 1.50 27.54 5.03
N THR A 187 2.24 28.66 5.12
CA THR A 187 1.66 29.98 5.49
C THR A 187 0.98 30.69 4.31
N ASN A 188 -0.18 31.28 4.61
CA ASN A 188 -0.78 32.37 3.82
C ASN A 188 -0.97 33.59 4.75
N THR A 189 -1.14 34.81 4.21
CA THR A 189 -0.97 36.12 4.89
C THR A 189 -1.71 36.30 6.22
N ASP A 190 -2.86 35.66 6.41
CA ASP A 190 -3.74 35.89 7.60
C ASP A 190 -3.88 34.68 8.51
N ILE A 191 -3.36 33.51 8.12
CA ILE A 191 -3.49 32.25 8.85
C ILE A 191 -2.18 31.48 8.72
N VAL A 192 -1.69 30.98 9.86
CA VAL A 192 -0.47 30.18 9.89
C VAL A 192 -0.87 28.70 10.00
N ARG A 193 -0.28 27.89 9.12
CA ARG A 193 -0.50 26.44 9.08
C ARG A 193 0.80 25.71 9.27
N TRP A 194 0.71 24.63 10.05
CA TRP A 194 1.79 23.71 10.30
C TRP A 194 1.37 22.30 9.90
N LYS A 195 2.18 21.64 9.10
CA LYS A 195 2.07 20.20 8.86
C LYS A 195 3.09 19.47 9.72
N GLY A 196 2.63 18.50 10.50
CA GLY A 196 3.45 17.58 11.29
C GLY A 196 3.24 16.13 10.87
N SER A 197 4.31 15.33 10.98
CA SER A 197 4.29 13.88 10.80
C SER A 197 4.82 13.25 12.10
N LEU A 198 3.92 12.63 12.88
CA LEU A 198 4.19 12.17 14.23
C LEU A 198 4.40 10.65 14.25
N THR A 199 5.19 10.16 15.21
CA THR A 199 5.37 8.71 15.43
C THR A 199 4.21 8.07 16.17
N GLU A 200 3.42 8.88 16.87
CA GLU A 200 2.29 8.45 17.71
C GLU A 200 1.14 9.46 17.58
N SER A 201 -0.07 9.04 17.95
CA SER A 201 -1.23 9.93 18.00
C SER A 201 -1.03 11.07 19.01
N ILE A 202 -1.67 12.22 18.76
CA ILE A 202 -1.62 13.36 19.68
C ILE A 202 -2.30 12.97 21.02
N PRO A 203 -1.61 13.08 22.17
CA PRO A 203 -2.19 12.76 23.46
C PRO A 203 -3.38 13.67 23.79
N PRO A 204 -4.42 13.16 24.52
CA PRO A 204 -5.59 13.97 24.88
C PRO A 204 -5.25 15.31 25.56
N ALA A 205 -4.25 15.32 26.46
CA ALA A 205 -3.80 16.55 27.11
C ALA A 205 -3.25 17.61 26.14
N ALA A 206 -2.61 17.19 25.03
CA ALA A 206 -2.14 18.11 24.00
C ALA A 206 -3.33 18.58 23.13
N LEU A 207 -4.31 17.73 22.83
CA LEU A 207 -5.54 18.13 22.15
C LEU A 207 -6.29 19.22 22.90
N ASP A 208 -6.40 19.11 24.23
CA ASP A 208 -6.99 20.14 25.10
C ASP A 208 -6.21 21.46 25.02
N GLN A 209 -4.88 21.42 24.93
CA GLN A 209 -4.05 22.59 24.76
C GLN A 209 -4.25 23.26 23.41
N PHE A 210 -4.27 22.51 22.31
CA PHE A 210 -4.61 23.05 20.97
C PHE A 210 -5.98 23.69 20.95
N SER A 211 -6.97 23.05 21.55
CA SER A 211 -8.32 23.60 21.69
C SER A 211 -8.32 24.93 22.47
N SER A 212 -7.55 25.00 23.56
CA SER A 212 -7.43 26.23 24.38
C SER A 212 -6.73 27.38 23.64
N LEU A 213 -5.85 27.05 22.68
CA LEU A 213 -5.24 28.02 21.77
C LEU A 213 -6.19 28.45 20.64
N GLY A 214 -7.33 27.78 20.46
CA GLY A 214 -8.20 27.99 19.31
C GLY A 214 -7.63 27.47 18.01
N THR A 215 -6.70 26.51 18.08
CA THR A 215 -6.10 25.87 16.91
C THR A 215 -7.06 24.86 16.32
N GLN A 216 -7.31 24.95 15.01
CA GLN A 216 -8.04 23.92 14.28
C GLN A 216 -7.09 22.81 13.87
N LEU A 217 -7.47 21.56 14.10
CA LEU A 217 -6.67 20.38 13.76
C LEU A 217 -7.43 19.49 12.80
N TRP A 218 -6.71 18.96 11.80
CA TRP A 218 -7.10 17.80 11.02
C TRP A 218 -6.02 16.74 11.20
N GLN A 219 -6.41 15.54 11.60
CA GLN A 219 -5.51 14.45 11.94
C GLN A 219 -5.84 13.23 11.10
N SER A 220 -4.82 12.52 10.61
CA SER A 220 -4.96 11.24 9.94
C SER A 220 -4.13 10.20 10.67
N ASP A 221 -4.76 9.08 11.02
CA ASP A 221 -4.02 7.92 11.47
C ASP A 221 -3.26 7.28 10.30
N PRO A 222 -2.15 6.60 10.57
CA PRO A 222 -1.40 5.90 9.54
C PRO A 222 -2.20 4.70 9.00
N VAL A 223 -2.11 4.46 7.70
CA VAL A 223 -2.66 3.27 7.03
C VAL A 223 -1.56 2.25 6.71
N TYR A 224 -0.32 2.59 7.01
CA TYR A 224 0.88 1.77 6.87
C TYR A 224 1.65 1.69 8.19
N PHE A 225 2.71 0.88 8.23
CA PHE A 225 3.68 0.96 9.33
C PHE A 225 4.31 2.35 9.36
N VAL A 226 4.39 2.93 10.56
CA VAL A 226 4.96 4.28 10.73
C VAL A 226 6.47 4.26 10.45
N ASN A 227 6.93 5.17 9.61
CA ASN A 227 8.36 5.37 9.38
C ASN A 227 8.96 6.08 10.60
N LYS A 228 9.71 5.34 11.44
CA LYS A 228 10.30 5.86 12.68
C LYS A 228 11.78 6.20 12.58
N GLY A 229 12.45 5.67 11.55
CA GLY A 229 13.90 5.84 11.35
C GLY A 229 14.24 6.35 9.95
N ALA A 230 15.53 6.51 9.71
CA ALA A 230 16.07 6.87 8.40
C ALA A 230 16.37 5.62 7.57
N PRO A 231 16.25 5.69 6.23
CA PRO A 231 16.62 4.60 5.35
C PRO A 231 18.13 4.28 5.50
N LEU A 232 18.48 3.00 5.45
CA LEU A 232 19.86 2.56 5.55
C LEU A 232 20.64 2.85 4.25
N PHE A 233 19.95 2.84 3.12
CA PHE A 233 20.44 3.17 1.79
C PHE A 233 19.28 3.72 0.92
N SER A 234 19.64 4.44 -0.14
CA SER A 234 18.69 5.07 -1.08
C SER A 234 18.97 4.71 -2.55
N SER A 235 19.99 3.89 -2.81
CA SER A 235 20.38 3.48 -4.15
C SER A 235 20.88 2.03 -4.16
N ALA A 236 20.81 1.39 -5.33
CA ALA A 236 21.32 0.03 -5.51
C ALA A 236 22.84 -0.05 -5.24
N SER A 237 23.60 0.97 -5.61
CA SER A 237 25.05 0.99 -5.35
C SER A 237 25.39 1.07 -3.87
N GLU A 238 24.66 1.89 -3.10
CA GLU A 238 24.81 1.94 -1.63
C GLU A 238 24.41 0.61 -0.99
N MET A 239 23.30 0.03 -1.42
CA MET A 239 22.79 -1.27 -0.96
C MET A 239 23.82 -2.38 -1.16
N VAL A 240 24.39 -2.52 -2.38
CA VAL A 240 25.40 -3.52 -2.70
C VAL A 240 26.69 -3.26 -1.90
N SER A 241 27.14 -2.00 -1.79
CA SER A 241 28.32 -1.67 -1.01
C SER A 241 28.18 -2.07 0.45
N LEU A 242 27.04 -1.72 1.07
CA LEU A 242 26.78 -2.07 2.48
C LEU A 242 26.67 -3.58 2.70
N ALA A 243 26.07 -4.32 1.75
CA ALA A 243 26.01 -5.77 1.82
C ALA A 243 27.40 -6.41 1.76
N ASN A 244 28.26 -5.94 0.83
CA ASN A 244 29.64 -6.38 0.71
C ASN A 244 30.49 -6.04 1.95
N ASP A 245 30.35 -4.82 2.49
CA ASP A 245 31.10 -4.38 3.68
C ASP A 245 30.74 -5.20 4.93
N ARG A 246 29.50 -5.72 4.99
CA ARG A 246 29.01 -6.56 6.09
C ARG A 246 29.16 -8.06 5.82
N ASP A 247 29.56 -8.45 4.61
CA ASP A 247 29.64 -9.85 4.14
C ASP A 247 28.29 -10.59 4.30
N VAL A 248 27.21 -9.96 3.84
CA VAL A 248 25.84 -10.48 3.91
C VAL A 248 25.12 -10.51 2.56
N GLY A 249 24.06 -11.34 2.43
CA GLY A 249 23.20 -11.40 1.25
C GLY A 249 22.28 -10.18 1.12
N LEU A 250 21.61 -10.09 -0.05
CA LEU A 250 20.66 -9.01 -0.33
C LEU A 250 19.47 -9.03 0.64
N GLY A 251 18.95 -10.22 0.97
CA GLY A 251 17.83 -10.35 1.91
C GLY A 251 18.17 -9.88 3.32
N GLU A 252 19.42 -10.07 3.77
CA GLU A 252 19.87 -9.64 5.10
C GLU A 252 20.04 -8.11 5.19
N ILE A 253 20.61 -7.48 4.17
CA ILE A 253 20.72 -6.02 4.17
C ILE A 253 19.37 -5.34 4.01
N ALA A 254 18.42 -5.97 3.30
CA ALA A 254 17.04 -5.53 3.20
C ALA A 254 16.30 -5.63 4.56
N LEU A 255 16.53 -6.71 5.31
CA LEU A 255 16.00 -6.89 6.65
C LEU A 255 16.48 -5.78 7.60
N ALA A 256 17.78 -5.51 7.59
CA ALA A 256 18.36 -4.44 8.40
C ALA A 256 17.80 -3.05 8.02
N HIS A 257 17.61 -2.81 6.72
CA HIS A 257 17.01 -1.56 6.22
C HIS A 257 15.58 -1.38 6.73
N GLU A 258 14.74 -2.39 6.55
CA GLU A 258 13.32 -2.34 6.92
C GLU A 258 13.14 -2.22 8.44
N SER A 259 13.92 -2.98 9.21
CA SER A 259 13.96 -2.89 10.67
C SER A 259 14.32 -1.47 11.13
N GLN A 260 15.37 -0.86 10.56
CA GLN A 260 15.78 0.50 10.90
C GLN A 260 14.73 1.55 10.51
N LEU A 261 14.18 1.46 9.29
CA LEU A 261 13.21 2.43 8.77
C LEU A 261 11.92 2.44 9.57
N LEU A 262 11.39 1.27 9.91
CA LEU A 262 10.12 1.14 10.62
C LEU A 262 10.28 1.15 12.15
N GLY A 263 11.51 1.05 12.68
CA GLY A 263 11.77 0.93 14.12
C GLY A 263 11.18 -0.37 14.69
N LEU A 264 11.11 -1.43 13.89
CA LEU A 264 10.71 -2.77 14.28
C LEU A 264 11.93 -3.63 14.57
N SER A 265 11.79 -4.67 15.40
CA SER A 265 12.84 -5.68 15.51
C SER A 265 12.95 -6.49 14.19
N GLU A 266 14.14 -7.01 13.88
CA GLU A 266 14.30 -7.90 12.72
C GLU A 266 13.37 -9.12 12.81
N SER A 267 13.12 -9.63 14.01
CA SER A 267 12.17 -10.71 14.25
C SER A 267 10.74 -10.34 13.87
N ASP A 268 10.31 -9.11 14.17
CA ASP A 268 8.96 -8.64 13.81
C ASP A 268 8.82 -8.46 12.30
N VAL A 269 9.86 -7.94 11.63
CA VAL A 269 9.89 -7.84 10.16
C VAL A 269 9.82 -9.22 9.53
N VAL A 270 10.62 -10.19 9.99
CA VAL A 270 10.57 -11.58 9.50
C VAL A 270 9.19 -12.20 9.74
N THR A 271 8.59 -11.98 10.90
CA THR A 271 7.25 -12.48 11.22
C THR A 271 6.21 -11.94 10.25
N GLU A 272 6.25 -10.63 9.95
CA GLU A 272 5.31 -10.01 9.02
C GLU A 272 5.55 -10.47 7.56
N ILE A 273 6.79 -10.61 7.12
CA ILE A 273 7.11 -11.18 5.80
C ILE A 273 6.58 -12.61 5.67
N LEU A 274 6.75 -13.42 6.69
CA LEU A 274 6.26 -14.80 6.69
C LEU A 274 4.73 -14.88 6.74
N ARG A 275 4.07 -13.98 7.45
CA ARG A 275 2.60 -13.85 7.39
C ARG A 275 2.12 -13.54 5.96
N ARG A 276 2.83 -12.65 5.23
CA ARG A 276 2.52 -12.36 3.82
C ARG A 276 2.80 -13.54 2.91
N TYR A 277 3.87 -14.28 3.18
CA TYR A 277 4.16 -15.51 2.46
C TYR A 277 3.04 -16.56 2.65
N ASP A 278 2.53 -16.73 3.86
CA ASP A 278 1.43 -17.67 4.12
C ASP A 278 0.17 -17.27 3.33
N ILE A 279 -0.17 -15.99 3.24
CA ILE A 279 -1.25 -15.49 2.37
C ILE A 279 -0.96 -15.77 0.88
N MET A 280 0.29 -15.64 0.44
CA MET A 280 0.69 -15.99 -0.93
C MET A 280 0.48 -17.49 -1.20
N VAL A 281 0.82 -18.36 -0.24
CA VAL A 281 0.57 -19.81 -0.33
C VAL A 281 -0.93 -20.09 -0.38
N ASP A 282 -1.71 -19.52 0.52
CA ASP A 282 -3.18 -19.68 0.56
C ASP A 282 -3.82 -19.26 -0.78
N SER A 283 -3.37 -18.17 -1.38
CA SER A 283 -3.87 -17.71 -2.68
C SER A 283 -3.48 -18.65 -3.83
N VAL A 284 -2.29 -19.25 -3.78
CA VAL A 284 -1.88 -20.30 -4.74
C VAL A 284 -2.79 -21.52 -4.61
N GLU A 285 -2.99 -22.03 -3.40
CA GLU A 285 -3.83 -23.21 -3.15
C GLU A 285 -5.26 -22.99 -3.58
N GLN A 286 -5.84 -21.84 -3.21
CA GLN A 286 -7.20 -21.46 -3.59
C GLN A 286 -7.38 -21.36 -5.10
N GLY A 287 -6.43 -20.76 -5.83
CA GLY A 287 -6.52 -20.58 -7.28
C GLY A 287 -6.20 -21.84 -8.08
N LEU A 288 -5.52 -22.84 -7.48
CA LEU A 288 -5.31 -24.17 -8.06
C LEU A 288 -6.53 -25.08 -7.91
N ASP A 289 -7.49 -24.74 -7.05
CA ASP A 289 -8.73 -25.53 -6.92
C ASP A 289 -9.47 -25.55 -8.26
N PRO A 290 -9.75 -26.73 -8.85
CA PRO A 290 -10.50 -26.83 -10.11
C PRO A 290 -11.93 -26.27 -10.02
N ASN A 291 -12.47 -26.12 -8.80
CA ASN A 291 -13.78 -25.52 -8.54
C ASN A 291 -13.71 -24.01 -8.29
N HIS A 292 -12.54 -23.38 -8.42
CA HIS A 292 -12.42 -21.94 -8.24
C HIS A 292 -13.36 -21.18 -9.19
N THR A 293 -14.17 -20.29 -8.65
CA THR A 293 -15.19 -19.50 -9.35
C THR A 293 -15.00 -18.00 -9.08
N GLY A 294 -15.80 -17.17 -9.78
CA GLY A 294 -15.81 -15.72 -9.58
C GLY A 294 -15.12 -14.93 -10.69
N LEU A 295 -14.33 -15.59 -11.55
CA LEU A 295 -13.79 -14.95 -12.75
C LEU A 295 -14.91 -14.65 -13.75
N GLN A 296 -14.93 -13.43 -14.30
CA GLN A 296 -15.99 -12.99 -15.21
C GLN A 296 -15.60 -13.09 -16.69
N LEU A 297 -14.33 -12.87 -17.01
CA LEU A 297 -13.88 -12.75 -18.41
C LEU A 297 -13.22 -14.02 -18.96
N LEU A 298 -12.49 -14.74 -18.12
CA LEU A 298 -11.75 -15.94 -18.51
C LEU A 298 -12.09 -17.10 -17.56
N PRO A 299 -12.14 -18.36 -18.07
CA PRO A 299 -12.28 -19.52 -17.19
C PRO A 299 -11.02 -19.76 -16.38
N SER A 300 -11.17 -20.34 -15.18
CA SER A 300 -10.03 -20.83 -14.41
C SER A 300 -9.31 -21.97 -15.16
N CYS A 301 -7.98 -21.90 -15.25
CA CYS A 301 -7.17 -22.89 -15.97
C CYS A 301 -5.93 -23.35 -15.19
N ALA A 302 -5.54 -22.65 -14.14
CA ALA A 302 -4.30 -22.91 -13.39
C ALA A 302 -4.23 -24.33 -12.83
N GLY A 303 -5.29 -24.81 -12.18
CA GLY A 303 -5.38 -26.17 -11.64
C GLY A 303 -5.23 -27.25 -12.71
N ALA A 304 -5.86 -27.05 -13.88
CA ALA A 304 -5.76 -27.99 -15.01
C ALA A 304 -4.34 -28.06 -15.57
N ILE A 305 -3.63 -26.91 -15.67
CA ILE A 305 -2.23 -26.86 -16.11
C ILE A 305 -1.33 -27.55 -15.10
N PHE A 306 -1.51 -27.27 -13.81
CA PHE A 306 -0.73 -27.86 -12.72
C PHE A 306 -0.92 -29.38 -12.63
N GLU A 307 -2.15 -29.85 -12.77
CA GLU A 307 -2.47 -31.27 -12.82
C GLU A 307 -1.88 -31.97 -14.07
N ALA A 308 -1.95 -31.32 -15.24
CA ALA A 308 -1.38 -31.85 -16.47
C ALA A 308 0.16 -31.97 -16.36
N GLU A 309 0.81 -31.01 -15.73
CA GLU A 309 2.26 -31.06 -15.46
C GLU A 309 2.60 -32.22 -14.52
N SER A 310 1.93 -32.34 -13.38
CA SER A 310 2.18 -33.38 -12.38
C SER A 310 1.94 -34.81 -12.91
N LYS A 311 1.03 -34.96 -13.90
CA LYS A 311 0.74 -36.24 -14.59
C LYS A 311 1.64 -36.50 -15.78
N GLY A 312 2.64 -35.65 -16.03
CA GLY A 312 3.57 -35.82 -17.18
C GLY A 312 2.89 -35.67 -18.55
N LYS A 313 1.77 -34.95 -18.63
CA LYS A 313 1.04 -34.72 -19.91
C LYS A 313 1.56 -33.55 -20.71
N LEU A 314 2.44 -32.73 -20.15
CA LEU A 314 3.07 -31.62 -20.86
C LEU A 314 4.33 -32.12 -21.56
N SER A 315 4.63 -31.54 -22.71
CA SER A 315 5.82 -31.89 -23.51
C SER A 315 7.13 -31.60 -22.80
N VAL A 316 7.16 -30.57 -21.95
CA VAL A 316 8.33 -30.15 -21.17
C VAL A 316 7.89 -29.79 -19.76
N PRO A 317 7.93 -30.73 -18.80
CA PRO A 317 7.73 -30.40 -17.40
C PRO A 317 8.94 -29.59 -16.90
N SER A 318 8.69 -28.56 -16.11
CA SER A 318 9.78 -27.70 -15.62
C SER A 318 9.36 -26.86 -14.42
N PHE A 319 10.34 -26.40 -13.65
CA PHE A 319 10.16 -25.35 -12.64
C PHE A 319 9.31 -24.19 -13.17
N SER A 320 9.64 -23.68 -14.35
CA SER A 320 8.93 -22.54 -14.97
C SER A 320 7.46 -22.82 -15.21
N THR A 321 7.10 -24.05 -15.62
CA THR A 321 5.70 -24.43 -15.83
C THR A 321 4.91 -24.47 -14.51
N ARG A 322 5.52 -25.02 -13.44
CA ARG A 322 4.90 -25.04 -12.11
C ARG A 322 4.74 -23.64 -11.53
N ALA A 323 5.78 -22.81 -11.66
CA ALA A 323 5.75 -21.42 -11.23
C ALA A 323 4.69 -20.61 -12.00
N ALA A 324 4.59 -20.79 -13.32
CA ALA A 324 3.59 -20.13 -14.15
C ALA A 324 2.15 -20.56 -13.78
N ALA A 325 1.92 -21.86 -13.53
CA ALA A 325 0.60 -22.34 -13.10
C ALA A 325 0.19 -21.74 -11.75
N ARG A 326 1.12 -21.65 -10.79
CA ARG A 326 0.87 -21.00 -9.48
C ARG A 326 0.67 -19.49 -9.62
N ALA A 327 1.44 -18.83 -10.49
CA ALA A 327 1.23 -17.40 -10.76
C ALA A 327 -0.18 -17.16 -11.33
N LEU A 328 -0.63 -17.98 -12.29
CA LEU A 328 -2.00 -17.93 -12.79
C LEU A 328 -3.05 -18.20 -11.70
N ALA A 329 -2.78 -19.14 -10.80
CA ALA A 329 -3.66 -19.44 -9.68
C ALA A 329 -3.91 -18.20 -8.81
N VAL A 330 -2.85 -17.50 -8.40
CA VAL A 330 -3.00 -16.25 -7.65
C VAL A 330 -3.77 -15.20 -8.44
N MET A 331 -3.53 -15.07 -9.75
CA MET A 331 -4.28 -14.12 -10.60
C MET A 331 -5.75 -14.52 -10.78
N HIS A 332 -6.12 -15.80 -10.64
CA HIS A 332 -7.52 -16.20 -10.57
C HIS A 332 -8.17 -15.74 -9.27
N VAL A 333 -7.48 -15.85 -8.14
CA VAL A 333 -7.95 -15.35 -6.84
C VAL A 333 -8.06 -13.82 -6.87
N ASP A 334 -7.04 -13.14 -7.38
CA ASP A 334 -7.03 -11.69 -7.55
C ASP A 334 -8.20 -11.21 -8.43
N GLY A 335 -8.36 -11.79 -9.61
CA GLY A 335 -9.43 -11.42 -10.55
C GLY A 335 -10.86 -11.76 -10.08
N SER A 336 -11.00 -12.62 -9.08
CA SER A 336 -12.28 -12.95 -8.43
C SER A 336 -12.54 -12.14 -7.15
N MET A 337 -11.75 -11.10 -6.88
CA MET A 337 -11.79 -10.30 -5.65
C MET A 337 -11.46 -11.10 -4.38
N GLY A 338 -10.72 -12.19 -4.51
CA GLY A 338 -10.17 -12.95 -3.38
C GLY A 338 -8.99 -12.22 -2.72
N VAL A 339 -8.51 -12.78 -1.61
CA VAL A 339 -7.42 -12.18 -0.83
C VAL A 339 -6.06 -12.55 -1.44
N VAL A 340 -5.24 -11.55 -1.73
CA VAL A 340 -3.87 -11.69 -2.23
C VAL A 340 -2.92 -10.74 -1.50
N CYS A 341 -1.62 -10.96 -1.66
CA CYS A 341 -0.60 -10.00 -1.28
C CYS A 341 -0.06 -9.33 -2.56
N ALA A 342 -0.27 -8.04 -2.72
CA ALA A 342 0.31 -7.29 -3.83
C ALA A 342 1.84 -7.36 -3.81
N ALA A 343 2.49 -7.50 -4.98
CA ALA A 343 3.95 -7.59 -5.06
C ALA A 343 4.48 -7.20 -6.46
N PRO A 344 4.75 -5.94 -6.82
CA PRO A 344 4.43 -4.75 -6.02
C PRO A 344 2.99 -4.25 -6.19
N THR A 345 2.19 -4.81 -7.09
CA THR A 345 0.81 -4.42 -7.36
C THR A 345 -0.14 -5.62 -7.35
N GLY A 346 -1.47 -5.37 -7.28
CA GLY A 346 -2.49 -6.40 -7.48
C GLY A 346 -2.35 -7.07 -8.84
N GLY A 347 -2.18 -6.28 -9.92
CA GLY A 347 -2.05 -6.80 -11.29
C GLY A 347 -0.82 -7.70 -11.52
N SER A 348 0.14 -7.72 -10.61
CA SER A 348 1.32 -8.61 -10.65
C SER A 348 1.44 -9.54 -9.45
N ALA A 349 0.41 -9.64 -8.61
CA ALA A 349 0.43 -10.40 -7.36
C ALA A 349 0.80 -11.89 -7.51
N GLY A 350 0.70 -12.44 -8.71
CA GLY A 350 1.01 -13.84 -8.99
C GLY A 350 2.49 -14.16 -9.17
N VAL A 351 3.33 -13.21 -9.60
CA VAL A 351 4.72 -13.49 -10.02
C VAL A 351 5.59 -13.96 -8.85
N ILE A 352 5.59 -13.21 -7.75
CA ILE A 352 6.39 -13.54 -6.56
C ILE A 352 5.94 -14.87 -5.94
N PRO A 353 4.65 -15.08 -5.59
CA PRO A 353 4.24 -16.35 -5.01
C PRO A 353 4.42 -17.52 -5.98
N GLY A 354 4.11 -17.37 -7.27
CA GLY A 354 4.35 -18.42 -8.26
C GLY A 354 5.79 -18.90 -8.28
N THR A 355 6.74 -17.97 -8.20
CA THR A 355 8.17 -18.26 -8.22
C THR A 355 8.68 -18.76 -6.87
N ILE A 356 8.44 -18.02 -5.79
CA ILE A 356 9.03 -18.32 -4.47
C ILE A 356 8.39 -19.55 -3.82
N VAL A 357 7.07 -19.76 -3.96
CA VAL A 357 6.43 -21.00 -3.45
C VAL A 357 6.96 -22.23 -4.17
N THR A 358 7.12 -22.14 -5.51
CA THR A 358 7.71 -23.25 -6.27
C THR A 358 9.15 -23.52 -5.85
N LEU A 359 9.96 -22.47 -5.69
CA LEU A 359 11.36 -22.62 -5.26
C LEU A 359 11.46 -23.20 -3.86
N ALA A 360 10.61 -22.73 -2.94
CA ALA A 360 10.59 -23.17 -1.55
C ALA A 360 10.31 -24.67 -1.45
N GLU A 361 9.35 -25.18 -2.21
CA GLU A 361 9.04 -26.62 -2.27
C GLU A 361 10.15 -27.45 -2.91
N GLU A 362 10.68 -27.01 -4.07
CA GLU A 362 11.67 -27.80 -4.80
C GLU A 362 13.05 -27.82 -4.15
N ARG A 363 13.36 -26.82 -3.35
CA ARG A 363 14.63 -26.69 -2.64
C ARG A 363 14.51 -26.96 -1.15
N GLU A 364 13.32 -27.29 -0.65
CA GLU A 364 13.04 -27.51 0.76
C GLU A 364 13.56 -26.37 1.65
N LEU A 365 13.28 -25.10 1.21
CA LEU A 365 13.79 -23.93 1.91
C LEU A 365 13.20 -23.81 3.30
N SER A 366 14.04 -23.46 4.27
CA SER A 366 13.56 -23.09 5.59
C SER A 366 12.76 -21.79 5.57
N ARG A 367 11.91 -21.58 6.59
CA ARG A 367 11.15 -20.32 6.74
C ARG A 367 12.05 -19.08 6.72
N GLU A 368 13.23 -19.17 7.34
CA GLU A 368 14.21 -18.07 7.35
C GLU A 368 14.74 -17.78 5.94
N GLN A 369 15.08 -18.80 5.16
CA GLN A 369 15.52 -18.63 3.77
C GLN A 369 14.42 -18.02 2.90
N ILE A 370 13.17 -18.44 3.09
CA ILE A 370 12.01 -17.84 2.39
C ILE A 370 11.87 -16.36 2.73
N ALA A 371 11.97 -16.00 4.01
CA ALA A 371 11.89 -14.59 4.41
C ALA A 371 12.99 -13.74 3.79
N LYS A 372 14.25 -14.24 3.77
CA LYS A 372 15.37 -13.55 3.12
C LYS A 372 15.17 -13.41 1.61
N ALA A 373 14.70 -14.45 0.93
CA ALA A 373 14.41 -14.40 -0.50
C ALA A 373 13.32 -13.35 -0.84
N LEU A 374 12.26 -13.27 -0.03
CA LEU A 374 11.23 -12.25 -0.19
C LEU A 374 11.76 -10.84 0.11
N LEU A 375 12.59 -10.68 1.13
CA LEU A 375 13.23 -9.41 1.43
C LEU A 375 14.19 -8.97 0.32
N ALA A 376 14.94 -9.90 -0.28
CA ALA A 376 15.79 -9.62 -1.43
C ALA A 376 14.96 -9.15 -2.65
N ALA A 377 13.85 -9.84 -2.93
CA ALA A 377 12.88 -9.40 -3.93
C ALA A 377 12.33 -7.99 -3.59
N GLY A 378 11.98 -7.76 -2.33
CA GLY A 378 11.49 -6.48 -1.83
C GLY A 378 12.50 -5.35 -2.00
N ALA A 379 13.80 -5.60 -1.78
CA ALA A 379 14.86 -4.62 -1.95
C ALA A 379 14.96 -4.11 -3.40
N ILE A 380 14.83 -4.99 -4.39
CA ILE A 380 14.79 -4.59 -5.80
C ILE A 380 13.53 -3.77 -6.09
N GLY A 381 12.37 -4.23 -5.62
CA GLY A 381 11.13 -3.46 -5.76
C GLY A 381 11.21 -2.07 -5.13
N MET A 382 11.86 -1.94 -3.98
CA MET A 382 12.10 -0.66 -3.32
C MET A 382 12.95 0.28 -4.20
N ILE A 383 14.04 -0.19 -4.79
CA ILE A 383 14.86 0.62 -5.71
C ILE A 383 14.08 1.02 -6.95
N LEU A 384 13.23 0.13 -7.49
CA LEU A 384 12.35 0.46 -8.61
C LEU A 384 11.32 1.52 -8.23
N SER A 385 10.74 1.46 -7.04
CA SER A 385 9.82 2.47 -6.52
C SER A 385 10.47 3.85 -6.33
N ILE A 386 11.70 3.89 -5.81
CA ILE A 386 12.46 5.15 -5.64
C ILE A 386 12.73 5.83 -7.00
N ARG A 387 12.90 5.04 -8.08
CA ARG A 387 13.28 5.56 -9.39
C ARG A 387 12.14 5.69 -10.38
N GLY A 388 10.97 5.18 -10.05
CA GLY A 388 9.81 5.14 -10.94
C GLY A 388 8.50 5.21 -10.18
N THR A 389 7.49 4.56 -10.72
CA THR A 389 6.15 4.46 -10.14
C THR A 389 5.59 3.06 -10.32
N PHE A 390 4.70 2.64 -9.42
CA PHE A 390 3.89 1.43 -9.60
C PHE A 390 2.47 1.75 -10.10
N ALA A 391 2.21 2.97 -10.51
CA ALA A 391 0.95 3.35 -11.15
C ALA A 391 0.93 2.88 -12.61
N ALA A 392 0.25 1.78 -12.89
CA ALA A 392 0.11 1.24 -14.24
C ALA A 392 -0.61 2.22 -15.18
N GLU A 393 -1.49 3.05 -14.64
CA GLU A 393 -2.21 4.11 -15.35
C GLU A 393 -1.26 5.18 -15.92
N VAL A 394 -0.08 5.34 -15.30
CA VAL A 394 0.95 6.32 -15.70
C VAL A 394 2.01 5.69 -16.59
N ALA A 395 2.50 4.49 -16.25
CA ALA A 395 3.69 3.91 -16.86
C ALA A 395 3.47 2.53 -17.54
N GLY A 396 2.24 2.01 -17.53
CA GLY A 396 1.87 0.76 -18.20
C GLY A 396 2.25 -0.50 -17.40
N CYS A 397 1.95 -1.67 -17.98
CA CYS A 397 2.15 -2.96 -17.33
C CYS A 397 3.62 -3.31 -17.00
N GLN A 398 4.59 -2.61 -17.55
CA GLN A 398 6.02 -2.83 -17.26
C GLN A 398 6.39 -2.53 -15.82
N VAL A 399 5.72 -1.55 -15.19
CA VAL A 399 5.93 -1.23 -13.76
C VAL A 399 5.27 -2.24 -12.83
N GLU A 400 4.47 -3.13 -13.35
CA GLU A 400 3.88 -4.26 -12.64
C GLU A 400 4.65 -5.55 -12.93
N ILE A 401 4.47 -6.14 -14.12
CA ILE A 401 5.03 -7.45 -14.48
C ILE A 401 6.55 -7.40 -14.61
N GLY A 402 7.11 -6.33 -15.20
CA GLY A 402 8.56 -6.16 -15.30
C GLY A 402 9.22 -5.99 -13.93
N ALA A 403 8.62 -5.18 -13.05
CA ALA A 403 9.12 -4.99 -11.69
C ALA A 403 9.06 -6.29 -10.88
N SER A 404 7.92 -6.99 -10.87
CA SER A 404 7.78 -8.24 -10.13
C SER A 404 8.67 -9.36 -10.69
N GLY A 405 8.94 -9.37 -12.01
CA GLY A 405 9.89 -10.28 -12.63
C GLY A 405 11.33 -10.07 -12.14
N ALA A 406 11.79 -8.81 -12.12
CA ALA A 406 13.10 -8.44 -11.57
C ALA A 406 13.21 -8.77 -10.08
N MET A 407 12.16 -8.47 -9.30
CA MET A 407 12.07 -8.83 -7.89
C MET A 407 12.19 -10.36 -7.67
N ALA A 408 11.44 -11.14 -8.46
CA ALA A 408 11.47 -12.60 -8.38
C ALA A 408 12.87 -13.17 -8.70
N ALA A 409 13.53 -12.63 -9.74
CA ALA A 409 14.89 -13.05 -10.11
C ALA A 409 15.89 -12.82 -8.97
N ALA A 410 15.86 -11.64 -8.34
CA ALA A 410 16.71 -11.34 -7.19
C ALA A 410 16.44 -12.27 -6.00
N GLY A 411 15.16 -12.53 -5.69
CA GLY A 411 14.78 -13.46 -4.62
C GLY A 411 15.27 -14.90 -4.88
N VAL A 412 15.22 -15.37 -6.14
CA VAL A 412 15.76 -16.68 -6.51
C VAL A 412 17.28 -16.72 -6.33
N VAL A 413 18.00 -15.70 -6.77
CA VAL A 413 19.47 -15.64 -6.65
C VAL A 413 19.90 -15.62 -5.19
N ASP A 414 19.27 -14.82 -4.34
CA ASP A 414 19.54 -14.78 -2.91
C ASP A 414 19.27 -16.14 -2.23
N ALA A 415 18.14 -16.77 -2.54
CA ALA A 415 17.74 -18.06 -1.98
C ALA A 415 18.71 -19.21 -2.30
N VAL A 416 19.45 -19.14 -3.41
CA VAL A 416 20.46 -20.14 -3.79
C VAL A 416 21.88 -19.73 -3.41
N GLY A 417 22.06 -18.69 -2.60
CA GLY A 417 23.34 -18.26 -2.05
C GLY A 417 24.14 -17.31 -2.94
N GLY A 418 23.50 -16.64 -3.90
CA GLY A 418 24.11 -15.53 -4.64
C GLY A 418 24.37 -14.32 -3.75
N ASN A 419 25.42 -13.55 -4.02
CA ASN A 419 25.70 -12.31 -3.30
C ASN A 419 24.79 -11.17 -3.78
N ALA A 420 24.83 -10.03 -3.05
CA ALA A 420 23.97 -8.88 -3.33
C ALA A 420 24.16 -8.31 -4.76
N GLN A 421 25.39 -8.31 -5.28
CA GLN A 421 25.65 -7.86 -6.65
C GLN A 421 24.99 -8.79 -7.68
N GLN A 422 25.15 -10.11 -7.50
CA GLN A 422 24.53 -11.10 -8.39
C GLN A 422 23.00 -11.03 -8.37
N ALA A 423 22.41 -10.79 -7.19
CA ALA A 423 20.98 -10.61 -7.06
C ALA A 423 20.47 -9.32 -7.75
N CYS A 424 21.27 -8.25 -7.74
CA CYS A 424 20.96 -7.00 -8.45
C CYS A 424 21.13 -7.13 -9.97
N ASP A 425 22.08 -7.97 -10.44
CA ASP A 425 22.37 -8.15 -11.87
C ASP A 425 21.37 -9.08 -12.57
N ALA A 426 20.63 -9.89 -11.80
CA ALA A 426 19.63 -10.84 -12.30
C ALA A 426 18.31 -10.15 -12.69
#